data_d1c61e6de9a59be95f3319142906576b
#
_entry.id   d1c61e6de9a59be95f3319142906576b
#
_cell.length_a   1.000
_cell.length_b   1.000
_cell.length_c   1.000
_cell.angle_alpha   90.00
_cell.angle_beta   90.00
_cell.angle_gamma   90.00
#
_symmetry.space_group_name_H-M   'P 1'
#
loop_
_entity.id
_entity.type
_entity.pdbx_description
1 polymer ?
#
loop_
_entity_poly.entity_id
_entity_poly.type
_entity_poly.pdbx_seq_one_letter_code
_entity_poly.pdbx_strand_id
1 'polypeptide(L)'
;MENINRRRFLQVSAAAGAAGLMSSLPATPAASAGKPFRLGIILGVAKDPEAAMKRVHEFGVPTCQAGTDDFSDRVYNALKAASEKYGIEITAINTSGGRPNSYTFYEGPLTIGVVPPKYRQQRVDNYKRASDFAKRLGVPAVHSHFGFIPENPNDPEYQGVVGALRDVATHIKGNGQIVLMETGQETPITMLRAITDAGVDNLLVNLDCANLILYGKGNPVDALDVLGHLVRGTHAKDGLFPTNPKELGEEVPIGKGKANFPKLIPRLHELGYTGPLTIEREISGPQQLADIKMEKVYLEKLVAKLG
;
A
#
# COMPACT_ATOMS: atom_id res chain seq x y z
N MET A 1 7.57 3.40 49.71
CA MET A 1 7.32 3.38 48.27
C MET A 1 6.88 4.76 47.83
N GLU A 2 7.84 5.55 47.34
CA GLU A 2 7.55 6.90 46.89
C GLU A 2 6.87 6.91 45.52
N ASN A 3 5.77 7.65 45.44
CA ASN A 3 5.01 7.85 44.20
C ASN A 3 5.86 8.70 43.22
N ILE A 4 6.38 8.09 42.17
CA ILE A 4 7.05 8.78 41.09
C ILE A 4 6.00 9.47 40.21
N ASN A 5 5.96 10.80 40.29
CA ASN A 5 5.04 11.66 39.54
C ASN A 5 5.44 11.68 38.06
N ARG A 6 4.48 11.53 37.13
CA ARG A 6 4.65 11.54 35.66
C ARG A 6 5.53 12.67 35.12
N ARG A 7 5.56 13.84 35.79
CA ARG A 7 6.42 14.97 35.42
C ARG A 7 7.92 14.71 35.64
N ARG A 8 8.32 13.89 36.62
CA ARG A 8 9.72 13.55 36.89
C ARG A 8 10.28 12.51 35.92
N PHE A 9 9.43 11.65 35.38
CA PHE A 9 9.85 10.65 34.38
C PHE A 9 10.32 11.31 33.07
N LEU A 10 9.68 12.42 32.67
CA LEU A 10 10.05 13.16 31.44
C LEU A 10 11.32 14.04 31.58
N GLN A 11 11.79 14.32 32.81
CA GLN A 11 13.00 15.12 33.02
C GLN A 11 14.30 14.32 33.16
N VAL A 12 14.22 13.02 33.39
CA VAL A 12 15.41 12.16 33.54
C VAL A 12 15.87 11.55 32.21
N SER A 13 15.03 11.56 31.19
CA SER A 13 15.36 11.00 29.84
C SER A 13 16.11 11.98 28.92
N ALA A 14 16.40 13.20 29.36
CA ALA A 14 16.98 14.26 28.51
C ALA A 14 18.52 14.40 28.63
N ALA A 15 19.19 13.56 29.39
CA ALA A 15 20.63 13.70 29.65
C ALA A 15 21.43 12.41 29.53
N ALA A 16 21.30 11.68 28.39
CA ALA A 16 22.27 10.65 28.03
C ALA A 16 22.31 10.45 26.51
N GLY A 17 23.33 11.05 25.85
CA GLY A 17 23.89 10.48 24.63
C GLY A 17 23.29 10.88 23.29
N ALA A 18 23.37 12.16 22.94
CA ALA A 18 23.31 12.57 21.54
C ALA A 18 24.72 12.61 20.95
N ALA A 19 25.22 11.49 20.43
CA ALA A 19 26.34 11.47 19.51
C ALA A 19 26.33 10.12 18.78
N GLY A 20 25.94 10.11 17.51
CA GLY A 20 26.14 8.94 16.66
C GLY A 20 25.09 8.80 15.55
N LEU A 21 25.46 9.25 14.33
CA LEU A 21 24.94 8.81 13.05
C LEU A 21 23.52 9.26 12.67
N MET A 22 23.37 10.54 12.40
CA MET A 22 22.45 10.97 11.34
C MET A 22 23.11 10.63 9.99
N SER A 23 22.90 9.41 9.50
CA SER A 23 23.02 9.14 8.07
C SER A 23 21.91 9.90 7.36
N SER A 24 22.30 10.88 6.57
CA SER A 24 21.42 11.69 5.73
C SER A 24 20.62 10.75 4.82
N LEU A 25 19.32 10.64 5.08
CA LEU A 25 18.39 10.13 4.08
C LEU A 25 18.56 11.01 2.84
N PRO A 26 18.62 10.42 1.63
CA PRO A 26 18.70 11.23 0.42
C PRO A 26 17.50 12.17 0.40
N ALA A 27 17.78 13.47 0.30
CA ALA A 27 16.77 14.50 0.17
C ALA A 27 15.85 14.12 -0.99
N THR A 28 14.56 14.07 -0.73
CA THR A 28 13.54 13.93 -1.76
C THR A 28 13.77 15.06 -2.78
N PRO A 29 13.89 14.78 -4.09
CA PRO A 29 14.04 15.85 -5.05
C PRO A 29 12.86 16.81 -4.90
N ALA A 30 13.17 18.11 -4.89
CA ALA A 30 12.17 19.17 -4.83
C ALA A 30 11.09 18.92 -5.88
N ALA A 31 9.84 18.95 -5.46
CA ALA A 31 8.68 18.73 -6.33
C ALA A 31 8.79 19.69 -7.54
N SER A 32 8.88 19.12 -8.74
CA SER A 32 8.72 19.91 -9.97
C SER A 32 7.32 20.52 -9.95
N ALA A 33 7.20 21.79 -10.37
CA ALA A 33 5.92 22.51 -10.50
C ALA A 33 5.06 21.94 -11.67
N GLY A 34 4.68 20.68 -11.56
CA GLY A 34 3.78 19.99 -12.48
C GLY A 34 2.56 19.48 -11.70
N LYS A 35 1.51 19.05 -12.39
CA LYS A 35 0.30 18.50 -11.76
C LYS A 35 0.71 17.53 -10.66
N PRO A 36 0.34 17.77 -9.40
CA PRO A 36 0.94 17.07 -8.25
C PRO A 36 0.66 15.57 -8.24
N PHE A 37 -0.50 15.14 -8.78
CA PHE A 37 -0.87 13.72 -8.80
C PHE A 37 -1.34 13.27 -10.17
N ARG A 38 -0.86 12.11 -10.59
CA ARG A 38 -1.42 11.36 -11.72
C ARG A 38 -2.50 10.42 -11.20
N LEU A 39 -3.51 10.12 -12.00
CA LEU A 39 -4.48 9.10 -11.66
C LEU A 39 -4.07 7.75 -12.25
N GLY A 40 -4.46 6.69 -11.58
CA GLY A 40 -4.28 5.32 -12.01
C GLY A 40 -5.45 4.44 -11.63
N ILE A 41 -5.38 3.17 -12.02
CA ILE A 41 -6.33 2.14 -11.63
C ILE A 41 -5.57 0.87 -11.27
N ILE A 42 -6.02 0.16 -10.23
CA ILE A 42 -5.57 -1.21 -9.98
C ILE A 42 -6.50 -2.20 -10.66
N LEU A 43 -5.95 -3.21 -11.32
CA LEU A 43 -6.75 -4.27 -11.95
C LEU A 43 -5.95 -5.56 -12.15
N GLY A 44 -6.67 -6.69 -12.18
CA GLY A 44 -6.08 -7.99 -12.49
C GLY A 44 -5.70 -8.11 -13.97
N VAL A 45 -4.48 -8.59 -14.25
CA VAL A 45 -3.95 -8.70 -15.62
C VAL A 45 -3.67 -10.12 -16.08
N ALA A 46 -3.65 -11.11 -15.18
CA ALA A 46 -3.21 -12.48 -15.50
C ALA A 46 -4.03 -13.18 -16.59
N LYS A 47 -5.35 -12.92 -16.63
CA LYS A 47 -6.27 -13.58 -17.55
C LYS A 47 -6.11 -13.06 -18.98
N ASP A 48 -6.13 -11.74 -19.15
CA ASP A 48 -6.05 -11.06 -20.44
C ASP A 48 -5.36 -9.69 -20.25
N PRO A 49 -4.02 -9.65 -20.36
CA PRO A 49 -3.25 -8.41 -20.21
C PRO A 49 -3.62 -7.31 -21.23
N GLU A 50 -3.94 -7.72 -22.47
CA GLU A 50 -4.34 -6.81 -23.55
C GLU A 50 -5.65 -6.09 -23.20
N ALA A 51 -6.70 -6.84 -22.83
CA ALA A 51 -7.99 -6.27 -22.43
C ALA A 51 -7.87 -5.40 -21.17
N ALA A 52 -6.97 -5.77 -20.23
CA ALA A 52 -6.70 -4.99 -19.03
C ALA A 52 -6.10 -3.63 -19.37
N MET A 53 -5.02 -3.56 -20.15
CA MET A 53 -4.38 -2.30 -20.53
C MET A 53 -5.27 -1.44 -21.40
N LYS A 54 -6.03 -2.05 -22.34
CA LYS A 54 -7.04 -1.35 -23.11
C LYS A 54 -8.07 -0.67 -22.22
N ARG A 55 -8.54 -1.34 -21.17
CA ARG A 55 -9.49 -0.77 -20.20
C ARG A 55 -8.90 0.43 -19.47
N VAL A 56 -7.64 0.37 -19.01
CA VAL A 56 -6.95 1.51 -18.39
C VAL A 56 -6.94 2.70 -19.35
N HIS A 57 -6.57 2.46 -20.62
CA HIS A 57 -6.56 3.47 -21.67
C HIS A 57 -7.96 4.09 -21.89
N GLU A 58 -9.01 3.26 -21.95
CA GLU A 58 -10.40 3.72 -22.13
C GLU A 58 -10.92 4.56 -20.96
N PHE A 59 -10.41 4.36 -19.75
CA PHE A 59 -10.67 5.26 -18.61
C PHE A 59 -9.92 6.58 -18.71
N GLY A 60 -8.95 6.71 -19.61
CA GLY A 60 -8.16 7.94 -19.80
C GLY A 60 -7.28 8.24 -18.60
N VAL A 61 -6.68 7.24 -17.97
CA VAL A 61 -5.68 7.39 -16.91
C VAL A 61 -4.33 6.85 -17.38
N PRO A 62 -3.20 7.50 -17.01
CA PRO A 62 -1.89 7.17 -17.56
C PRO A 62 -1.18 6.02 -16.83
N THR A 63 -1.66 5.61 -15.65
CA THR A 63 -0.93 4.64 -14.82
C THR A 63 -1.83 3.51 -14.36
N CYS A 64 -1.21 2.37 -14.02
CA CYS A 64 -1.91 1.29 -13.33
C CYS A 64 -1.01 0.56 -12.32
N GLN A 65 -1.64 -0.12 -11.36
CA GLN A 65 -1.05 -1.23 -10.63
C GLN A 65 -1.57 -2.53 -11.24
N ALA A 66 -0.67 -3.42 -11.64
CA ALA A 66 -1.01 -4.64 -12.36
C ALA A 66 -1.06 -5.84 -11.40
N GLY A 67 -2.26 -6.36 -11.14
CA GLY A 67 -2.52 -7.48 -10.23
C GLY A 67 -2.30 -8.83 -10.89
N THR A 68 -1.32 -9.62 -10.44
CA THR A 68 -1.07 -10.98 -10.92
C THR A 68 -0.29 -11.83 -9.92
N ASP A 69 -0.62 -13.12 -9.87
CA ASP A 69 0.19 -14.20 -9.28
C ASP A 69 0.74 -15.16 -10.36
N ASP A 70 0.47 -14.87 -11.64
CA ASP A 70 1.03 -15.59 -12.80
C ASP A 70 2.22 -14.82 -13.37
N PHE A 71 3.42 -15.27 -13.05
CA PHE A 71 4.70 -14.67 -13.47
C PHE A 71 5.30 -15.38 -14.71
N SER A 72 4.47 -16.04 -15.52
CA SER A 72 4.88 -16.73 -16.74
C SER A 72 5.32 -15.77 -17.84
N ASP A 73 6.11 -16.31 -18.80
CA ASP A 73 6.50 -15.55 -19.99
C ASP A 73 5.31 -15.15 -20.86
N ARG A 74 4.22 -15.91 -20.82
CA ARG A 74 2.97 -15.56 -21.49
C ARG A 74 2.43 -14.22 -20.98
N VAL A 75 2.30 -14.08 -19.64
CA VAL A 75 1.80 -12.83 -19.03
C VAL A 75 2.81 -11.71 -19.22
N TYR A 76 4.10 -12.00 -19.05
CA TYR A 76 5.17 -11.02 -19.26
C TYR A 76 5.12 -10.39 -20.66
N ASN A 77 5.15 -11.22 -21.70
CA ASN A 77 5.19 -10.74 -23.09
C ASN A 77 3.92 -9.98 -23.47
N ALA A 78 2.75 -10.47 -23.06
CA ALA A 78 1.47 -9.84 -23.34
C ALA A 78 1.32 -8.51 -22.57
N LEU A 79 1.72 -8.46 -21.29
CA LEU A 79 1.61 -7.27 -20.48
C LEU A 79 2.57 -6.16 -20.97
N LYS A 80 3.80 -6.54 -21.32
CA LYS A 80 4.78 -5.61 -21.90
C LYS A 80 4.26 -5.01 -23.20
N ALA A 81 3.85 -5.83 -24.15
CA ALA A 81 3.33 -5.38 -25.45
C ALA A 81 2.09 -4.48 -25.27
N ALA A 82 1.18 -4.85 -24.38
CA ALA A 82 -0.05 -4.08 -24.15
C ALA A 82 0.23 -2.74 -23.45
N SER A 83 1.10 -2.70 -22.44
CA SER A 83 1.47 -1.43 -21.77
C SER A 83 2.14 -0.45 -22.73
N GLU A 84 3.03 -0.92 -23.60
CA GLU A 84 3.67 -0.11 -24.64
C GLU A 84 2.63 0.37 -25.68
N LYS A 85 1.77 -0.51 -26.17
CA LYS A 85 0.71 -0.19 -27.15
C LYS A 85 -0.25 0.88 -26.70
N TYR A 86 -0.66 0.84 -25.45
CA TYR A 86 -1.64 1.78 -24.88
C TYR A 86 -1.00 2.95 -24.14
N GLY A 87 0.33 3.00 -24.03
CA GLY A 87 1.05 4.06 -23.34
C GLY A 87 0.78 4.12 -21.84
N ILE A 88 0.58 2.93 -21.19
CA ILE A 88 0.27 2.84 -19.78
C ILE A 88 1.52 2.51 -18.97
N GLU A 89 1.84 3.36 -18.00
CA GLU A 89 2.89 3.10 -17.03
C GLU A 89 2.39 2.14 -15.93
N ILE A 90 3.09 1.04 -15.74
CA ILE A 90 2.83 0.12 -14.62
C ILE A 90 3.67 0.58 -13.43
N THR A 91 3.02 1.07 -12.38
CA THR A 91 3.69 1.66 -11.20
C THR A 91 4.04 0.63 -10.12
N ALA A 92 3.32 -0.49 -10.07
CA ALA A 92 3.63 -1.62 -9.22
C ALA A 92 3.05 -2.92 -9.78
N ILE A 93 3.71 -4.05 -9.48
CA ILE A 93 3.08 -5.38 -9.58
C ILE A 93 2.40 -5.67 -8.24
N ASN A 94 1.09 -5.83 -8.28
CA ASN A 94 0.30 -6.27 -7.13
C ASN A 94 0.24 -7.80 -7.14
N THR A 95 0.54 -8.42 -6.00
CA THR A 95 0.46 -9.87 -5.82
C THR A 95 -0.18 -10.23 -4.49
N SER A 96 -1.01 -11.28 -4.47
CA SER A 96 -1.53 -11.82 -3.22
C SER A 96 -0.46 -12.61 -2.43
N GLY A 97 0.68 -12.89 -3.03
CA GLY A 97 1.69 -13.81 -2.53
C GLY A 97 1.28 -15.28 -2.64
N GLY A 98 0.11 -15.58 -3.22
CA GLY A 98 -0.43 -16.93 -3.45
C GLY A 98 -1.63 -17.29 -2.56
N ARG A 99 -2.10 -18.52 -2.71
CA ARG A 99 -3.28 -19.04 -2.00
C ARG A 99 -2.90 -19.92 -0.80
N PRO A 100 -3.82 -20.09 0.22
CA PRO A 100 -5.11 -19.43 0.36
C PRO A 100 -4.97 -17.95 0.76
N ASN A 101 -5.96 -17.13 0.40
CA ASN A 101 -6.06 -15.73 0.86
C ASN A 101 -7.54 -15.36 1.03
N SER A 102 -7.92 -15.02 2.23
CA SER A 102 -9.27 -14.58 2.60
C SER A 102 -9.18 -13.24 3.33
N TYR A 103 -9.92 -12.25 2.86
CA TYR A 103 -9.89 -10.89 3.41
C TYR A 103 -11.03 -10.67 4.39
N THR A 104 -11.22 -11.59 5.34
CA THR A 104 -12.24 -11.51 6.42
C THR A 104 -11.59 -11.38 7.79
N PHE A 105 -12.36 -11.01 8.82
CA PHE A 105 -11.85 -10.97 10.20
C PHE A 105 -11.44 -12.33 10.74
N TYR A 106 -12.10 -13.41 10.30
CA TYR A 106 -11.90 -14.75 10.88
C TYR A 106 -10.82 -15.54 10.13
N GLU A 107 -10.83 -15.50 8.83
CA GLU A 107 -9.91 -16.29 8.01
C GLU A 107 -8.66 -15.52 7.60
N GLY A 108 -8.77 -14.19 7.52
CA GLY A 108 -7.67 -13.31 7.12
C GLY A 108 -6.42 -13.53 7.98
N PRO A 109 -6.50 -13.50 9.32
CA PRO A 109 -5.35 -13.76 10.18
C PRO A 109 -4.67 -15.11 9.96
N LEU A 110 -5.39 -16.08 9.40
CA LEU A 110 -4.91 -17.44 9.13
C LEU A 110 -4.40 -17.64 7.70
N THR A 111 -4.62 -16.67 6.81
CA THR A 111 -4.42 -16.89 5.37
C THR A 111 -3.68 -15.79 4.62
N ILE A 112 -3.66 -14.54 5.11
CA ILE A 112 -3.05 -13.42 4.38
C ILE A 112 -1.60 -13.19 4.80
N GLY A 113 -0.77 -12.88 3.81
CA GLY A 113 0.56 -12.35 3.98
C GLY A 113 1.54 -13.30 4.66
N VAL A 114 2.49 -12.73 5.41
CA VAL A 114 3.59 -13.47 6.05
C VAL A 114 3.32 -13.78 7.54
N VAL A 115 2.16 -13.38 8.07
CA VAL A 115 1.82 -13.60 9.48
C VAL A 115 1.59 -15.09 9.77
N PRO A 116 0.78 -15.84 8.99
CA PRO A 116 0.59 -17.25 9.25
C PRO A 116 1.89 -18.05 9.02
N PRO A 117 2.47 -18.69 10.06
CA PRO A 117 3.76 -19.39 9.93
C PRO A 117 3.71 -20.52 8.91
N LYS A 118 2.56 -21.17 8.75
CA LYS A 118 2.34 -22.25 7.77
C LYS A 118 2.60 -21.82 6.32
N TYR A 119 2.32 -20.57 5.98
CA TYR A 119 2.44 -20.08 4.60
C TYR A 119 3.58 -19.07 4.43
N ARG A 120 4.25 -18.67 5.51
CA ARG A 120 5.24 -17.57 5.53
C ARG A 120 6.32 -17.75 4.48
N GLN A 121 6.98 -18.89 4.44
CA GLN A 121 8.07 -19.14 3.48
C GLN A 121 7.57 -19.11 2.04
N GLN A 122 6.45 -19.76 1.75
CA GLN A 122 5.83 -19.72 0.42
C GLN A 122 5.51 -18.29 -0.03
N ARG A 123 5.02 -17.45 0.90
CA ARG A 123 4.74 -16.03 0.62
C ARG A 123 6.00 -15.25 0.31
N VAL A 124 7.03 -15.42 1.12
CA VAL A 124 8.35 -14.80 0.90
C VAL A 124 8.87 -15.15 -0.49
N ASP A 125 8.85 -16.43 -0.87
CA ASP A 125 9.32 -16.88 -2.17
C ASP A 125 8.49 -16.31 -3.33
N ASN A 126 7.16 -16.21 -3.17
CA ASN A 126 6.28 -15.64 -4.17
C ASN A 126 6.50 -14.13 -4.33
N TYR A 127 6.70 -13.37 -3.25
CA TYR A 127 7.04 -11.94 -3.34
C TYR A 127 8.38 -11.70 -4.04
N LYS A 128 9.38 -12.56 -3.81
CA LYS A 128 10.66 -12.51 -4.53
C LYS A 128 10.47 -12.77 -6.02
N ARG A 129 9.66 -13.78 -6.39
CA ARG A 129 9.31 -14.06 -7.81
C ARG A 129 8.55 -12.90 -8.45
N ALA A 130 7.63 -12.26 -7.72
CA ALA A 130 6.94 -11.07 -8.20
C ALA A 130 7.91 -9.92 -8.49
N SER A 131 8.93 -9.74 -7.63
CA SER A 131 9.98 -8.76 -7.85
C SER A 131 10.83 -9.06 -9.09
N ASP A 132 11.24 -10.31 -9.29
CA ASP A 132 12.00 -10.71 -10.46
C ASP A 132 11.20 -10.49 -11.76
N PHE A 133 9.91 -10.79 -11.73
CA PHE A 133 8.99 -10.48 -12.82
C PHE A 133 8.85 -8.97 -13.06
N ALA A 134 8.64 -8.19 -12.01
CA ALA A 134 8.53 -6.73 -12.07
C ALA A 134 9.82 -6.09 -12.62
N LYS A 135 11.00 -6.59 -12.22
CA LYS A 135 12.30 -6.15 -12.74
C LYS A 135 12.40 -6.33 -14.26
N ARG A 136 11.99 -7.47 -14.77
CA ARG A 136 11.98 -7.76 -16.21
C ARG A 136 11.10 -6.78 -17.00
N LEU A 137 10.00 -6.32 -16.39
CA LEU A 137 9.09 -5.31 -16.96
C LEU A 137 9.57 -3.86 -16.76
N GLY A 138 10.64 -3.64 -15.97
CA GLY A 138 11.07 -2.29 -15.58
C GLY A 138 10.14 -1.62 -14.56
N VAL A 139 9.33 -2.40 -13.85
CA VAL A 139 8.38 -1.89 -12.84
C VAL A 139 9.09 -1.65 -11.51
N PRO A 140 8.95 -0.44 -10.91
CA PRO A 140 9.78 -0.03 -9.77
C PRO A 140 9.33 -0.58 -8.41
N ALA A 141 8.17 -1.21 -8.32
CA ALA A 141 7.61 -1.62 -7.04
C ALA A 141 6.88 -2.96 -7.09
N VAL A 142 6.91 -3.66 -5.96
CA VAL A 142 6.03 -4.79 -5.65
C VAL A 142 5.10 -4.37 -4.52
N HIS A 143 3.81 -4.58 -4.72
CA HIS A 143 2.74 -4.23 -3.80
C HIS A 143 2.03 -5.47 -3.27
N SER A 144 1.72 -5.49 -1.97
CA SER A 144 0.91 -6.56 -1.36
C SER A 144 0.38 -6.18 0.02
N HIS A 145 -0.61 -6.97 0.49
CA HIS A 145 -0.94 -7.10 1.91
C HIS A 145 0.02 -8.07 2.58
N PHE A 146 0.60 -7.66 3.72
CA PHE A 146 1.51 -8.52 4.49
C PHE A 146 0.84 -9.24 5.65
N GLY A 147 -0.46 -9.02 5.85
CA GLY A 147 -1.32 -9.75 6.80
C GLY A 147 -1.58 -8.98 8.08
N PHE A 148 -2.25 -9.64 9.00
CA PHE A 148 -2.62 -9.09 10.31
C PHE A 148 -1.41 -9.06 11.25
N ILE A 149 -0.50 -8.13 11.03
CA ILE A 149 0.72 -7.98 11.85
C ILE A 149 0.30 -7.82 13.32
N PRO A 150 0.88 -8.61 14.27
CA PRO A 150 0.50 -8.56 15.66
C PRO A 150 0.66 -7.16 16.27
N GLU A 151 -0.41 -6.65 16.88
CA GLU A 151 -0.41 -5.38 17.60
C GLU A 151 0.49 -5.43 18.85
N ASN A 152 0.55 -6.61 19.49
CA ASN A 152 1.44 -6.87 20.60
C ASN A 152 2.83 -7.29 20.08
N PRO A 153 3.90 -6.50 20.29
CA PRO A 153 5.25 -6.85 19.83
C PRO A 153 5.86 -8.06 20.56
N ASN A 154 5.24 -8.50 21.66
CA ASN A 154 5.64 -9.73 22.39
C ASN A 154 4.90 -10.97 21.88
N ASP A 155 4.05 -10.84 20.87
CA ASP A 155 3.42 -12.00 20.22
C ASP A 155 4.53 -12.90 19.63
N PRO A 156 4.47 -14.23 19.85
CA PRO A 156 5.50 -15.15 19.35
C PRO A 156 5.69 -15.12 17.83
N GLU A 157 4.67 -14.72 17.06
CA GLU A 157 4.76 -14.62 15.61
C GLU A 157 5.40 -13.30 15.11
N TYR A 158 5.45 -12.27 15.96
CA TYR A 158 5.90 -10.93 15.54
C TYR A 158 7.32 -10.94 14.97
N GLN A 159 8.28 -11.60 15.64
CA GLN A 159 9.66 -11.66 15.16
C GLN A 159 9.81 -12.43 13.83
N GLY A 160 8.98 -13.47 13.64
CA GLY A 160 8.91 -14.19 12.39
C GLY A 160 8.39 -13.33 11.23
N VAL A 161 7.42 -12.46 11.51
CA VAL A 161 6.91 -11.46 10.53
C VAL A 161 8.00 -10.45 10.18
N VAL A 162 8.67 -9.84 11.16
CA VAL A 162 9.76 -8.89 10.96
C VAL A 162 10.90 -9.50 10.11
N GLY A 163 11.28 -10.76 10.42
CA GLY A 163 12.28 -11.49 9.65
C GLY A 163 11.88 -11.70 8.18
N ALA A 164 10.62 -12.07 7.94
CA ALA A 164 10.08 -12.25 6.59
C ALA A 164 10.01 -10.93 5.80
N LEU A 165 9.58 -9.84 6.43
CA LEU A 165 9.58 -8.50 5.82
C LEU A 165 10.98 -8.07 5.40
N ARG A 166 11.98 -8.26 6.28
CA ARG A 166 13.39 -7.97 5.98
C ARG A 166 13.91 -8.79 4.81
N ASP A 167 13.63 -10.09 4.77
CA ASP A 167 14.09 -10.98 3.71
C ASP A 167 13.49 -10.60 2.34
N VAL A 168 12.18 -10.37 2.28
CA VAL A 168 11.49 -9.89 1.07
C VAL A 168 12.06 -8.55 0.61
N ALA A 169 12.15 -7.57 1.51
CA ALA A 169 12.60 -6.23 1.17
C ALA A 169 14.08 -6.22 0.71
N THR A 170 14.92 -7.03 1.31
CA THR A 170 16.34 -7.16 0.92
C THR A 170 16.48 -7.70 -0.52
N HIS A 171 15.73 -8.74 -0.89
CA HIS A 171 15.71 -9.26 -2.26
C HIS A 171 15.21 -8.20 -3.27
N ILE A 172 14.10 -7.54 -2.94
CA ILE A 172 13.47 -6.51 -3.78
C ILE A 172 14.40 -5.32 -3.96
N LYS A 173 15.14 -4.91 -2.91
CA LYS A 173 16.20 -3.89 -2.99
C LYS A 173 17.33 -4.29 -3.94
N GLY A 174 17.73 -5.56 -3.94
CA GLY A 174 18.72 -6.11 -4.88
C GLY A 174 18.30 -6.02 -6.34
N ASN A 175 17.01 -5.92 -6.60
CA ASN A 175 16.43 -5.66 -7.92
C ASN A 175 16.28 -4.15 -8.24
N GLY A 176 16.68 -3.24 -7.33
CA GLY A 176 16.53 -1.80 -7.48
C GLY A 176 15.09 -1.30 -7.28
N GLN A 177 14.28 -2.06 -6.55
CA GLN A 177 12.85 -1.82 -6.38
C GLN A 177 12.47 -1.53 -4.92
N ILE A 178 11.26 -1.05 -4.70
CA ILE A 178 10.66 -0.85 -3.39
C ILE A 178 9.52 -1.85 -3.15
N VAL A 179 9.28 -2.13 -1.86
CA VAL A 179 8.08 -2.83 -1.39
C VAL A 179 7.03 -1.79 -1.01
N LEU A 180 5.82 -1.96 -1.47
CA LEU A 180 4.65 -1.20 -1.06
C LEU A 180 3.76 -2.07 -0.18
N MET A 181 3.84 -1.87 1.14
CA MET A 181 2.95 -2.53 2.09
C MET A 181 1.59 -1.84 2.07
N GLU A 182 0.54 -2.59 1.81
CA GLU A 182 -0.81 -2.04 1.82
C GLU A 182 -1.36 -1.95 3.23
N THR A 183 -1.90 -0.76 3.59
CA THR A 183 -2.57 -0.54 4.87
C THR A 183 -3.92 -1.26 4.95
N GLY A 184 -4.32 -1.66 6.16
CA GLY A 184 -5.67 -2.19 6.38
C GLY A 184 -5.81 -3.11 7.59
N GLN A 185 -5.07 -4.21 7.65
CA GLN A 185 -5.25 -5.26 8.64
C GLN A 185 -4.67 -4.93 10.02
N GLU A 186 -3.70 -4.04 10.08
CA GLU A 186 -3.05 -3.55 11.30
C GLU A 186 -3.27 -2.04 11.47
N THR A 187 -3.00 -1.54 12.68
CA THR A 187 -2.99 -0.09 12.90
C THR A 187 -1.78 0.58 12.25
N PRO A 188 -1.85 1.86 11.87
CA PRO A 188 -0.71 2.58 11.31
C PRO A 188 0.55 2.51 12.18
N ILE A 189 0.40 2.58 13.49
CA ILE A 189 1.56 2.50 14.40
C ILE A 189 2.17 1.10 14.45
N THR A 190 1.38 0.05 14.29
CA THR A 190 1.89 -1.32 14.21
C THR A 190 2.64 -1.55 12.91
N MET A 191 2.13 -1.05 11.78
CA MET A 191 2.85 -1.09 10.51
C MET A 191 4.19 -0.34 10.60
N LEU A 192 4.19 0.89 11.16
CA LEU A 192 5.43 1.66 11.36
C LEU A 192 6.45 0.91 12.21
N ARG A 193 6.01 0.26 13.31
CA ARG A 193 6.88 -0.56 14.16
C ARG A 193 7.51 -1.70 13.37
N ALA A 194 6.71 -2.45 12.61
CA ALA A 194 7.20 -3.58 11.83
C ALA A 194 8.22 -3.14 10.74
N ILE A 195 7.97 -2.02 10.06
CA ILE A 195 8.90 -1.42 9.10
C ILE A 195 10.21 -1.02 9.80
N THR A 196 10.12 -0.34 10.95
CA THR A 196 11.28 0.08 11.73
C THR A 196 12.11 -1.12 12.19
N ASP A 197 11.47 -2.15 12.73
CA ASP A 197 12.12 -3.36 13.24
C ASP A 197 12.70 -4.22 12.10
N ALA A 198 12.11 -4.18 10.90
CA ALA A 198 12.70 -4.81 9.73
C ALA A 198 14.05 -4.18 9.33
N GLY A 199 14.27 -2.90 9.59
CA GLY A 199 15.55 -2.23 9.46
C GLY A 199 16.07 -2.14 8.02
N VAL A 200 15.16 -1.97 7.05
CA VAL A 200 15.46 -1.80 5.62
C VAL A 200 14.80 -0.52 5.10
N ASP A 201 15.42 0.15 4.15
CA ASP A 201 15.03 1.50 3.69
C ASP A 201 14.06 1.49 2.49
N ASN A 202 13.80 0.33 1.89
CA ASN A 202 12.91 0.16 0.74
C ASN A 202 11.57 -0.50 1.07
N LEU A 203 11.27 -0.70 2.35
CA LEU A 203 9.98 -1.17 2.83
C LEU A 203 9.10 0.05 3.11
N LEU A 204 8.20 0.35 2.20
CA LEU A 204 7.42 1.59 2.14
C LEU A 204 5.92 1.28 2.09
N VAL A 205 5.09 2.30 2.03
CA VAL A 205 3.64 2.16 2.23
C VAL A 205 2.87 2.47 0.96
N ASN A 206 1.91 1.60 0.64
CA ASN A 206 0.75 1.92 -0.18
C ASN A 206 -0.40 2.25 0.77
N LEU A 207 -0.79 3.52 0.84
CA LEU A 207 -1.90 3.94 1.67
C LEU A 207 -3.22 3.63 0.96
N ASP A 208 -3.87 2.55 1.37
CA ASP A 208 -5.28 2.36 1.04
C ASP A 208 -6.13 3.21 1.96
N CYS A 209 -6.93 4.09 1.36
CA CYS A 209 -7.70 5.09 2.09
C CYS A 209 -8.93 4.49 2.78
N ALA A 210 -9.43 3.35 2.33
CA ALA A 210 -10.61 2.70 2.89
C ALA A 210 -10.25 1.53 3.81
N ASN A 211 -9.22 0.73 3.51
CA ASN A 211 -8.97 -0.50 4.26
C ASN A 211 -8.79 -0.26 5.76
N LEU A 212 -8.13 0.83 6.18
CA LEU A 212 -8.05 1.20 7.60
C LEU A 212 -9.44 1.38 8.24
N ILE A 213 -10.40 1.92 7.48
CA ILE A 213 -11.79 2.12 7.90
C ILE A 213 -12.53 0.78 7.91
N LEU A 214 -12.43 0.02 6.80
CA LEU A 214 -13.13 -1.25 6.62
C LEU A 214 -12.72 -2.30 7.67
N TYR A 215 -11.44 -2.32 8.06
CA TYR A 215 -10.92 -3.20 9.11
C TYR A 215 -11.07 -2.62 10.52
N GLY A 216 -11.63 -1.40 10.66
CA GLY A 216 -11.79 -0.76 11.97
C GLY A 216 -10.47 -0.38 12.66
N LYS A 217 -9.41 -0.13 11.90
CA LYS A 217 -8.05 0.10 12.40
C LYS A 217 -7.65 1.57 12.48
N GLY A 218 -8.38 2.45 11.81
CA GLY A 218 -8.10 3.89 11.82
C GLY A 218 -8.79 4.63 10.67
N ASN A 219 -8.33 5.85 10.43
CA ASN A 219 -8.70 6.63 9.26
C ASN A 219 -7.44 7.09 8.51
N PRO A 220 -7.51 7.30 7.19
CA PRO A 220 -6.31 7.58 6.40
C PRO A 220 -5.71 8.97 6.66
N VAL A 221 -6.49 9.96 7.12
CA VAL A 221 -5.96 11.30 7.40
C VAL A 221 -5.02 11.27 8.59
N ASP A 222 -5.46 10.68 9.71
CA ASP A 222 -4.61 10.55 10.91
C ASP A 222 -3.46 9.56 10.69
N ALA A 223 -3.66 8.55 9.83
CA ALA A 223 -2.58 7.63 9.43
C ALA A 223 -1.40 8.34 8.77
N LEU A 224 -1.64 9.46 8.08
CA LEU A 224 -0.57 10.27 7.47
C LEU A 224 0.36 10.93 8.49
N ASP A 225 -0.09 11.18 9.72
CA ASP A 225 0.78 11.69 10.78
C ASP A 225 1.80 10.63 11.24
N VAL A 226 1.47 9.35 11.04
CA VAL A 226 2.34 8.21 11.40
C VAL A 226 3.16 7.74 10.20
N LEU A 227 2.52 7.51 9.07
CA LEU A 227 3.09 6.83 7.89
C LEU A 227 3.42 7.75 6.72
N GLY A 228 3.00 9.03 6.75
CA GLY A 228 3.02 9.91 5.58
C GLY A 228 4.39 10.03 4.90
N HIS A 229 5.47 10.04 5.68
CA HIS A 229 6.84 10.09 5.15
C HIS A 229 7.27 8.81 4.42
N LEU A 230 6.57 7.69 4.62
CA LEU A 230 6.82 6.40 3.98
C LEU A 230 5.88 6.13 2.78
N VAL A 231 4.82 6.92 2.58
CA VAL A 231 3.85 6.69 1.51
C VAL A 231 4.51 6.93 0.15
N ARG A 232 4.45 5.91 -0.72
CA ARG A 232 4.94 5.94 -2.11
C ARG A 232 3.90 5.43 -3.11
N GLY A 233 2.81 4.86 -2.63
CA GLY A 233 1.63 4.47 -3.41
C GLY A 233 0.36 4.77 -2.64
N THR A 234 -0.76 4.87 -3.34
CA THR A 234 -2.09 5.01 -2.70
C THR A 234 -3.12 4.19 -3.46
N HIS A 235 -4.09 3.64 -2.71
CA HIS A 235 -5.37 3.23 -3.27
C HIS A 235 -6.43 4.26 -2.89
N ALA A 236 -6.93 4.94 -3.91
CA ALA A 236 -8.09 5.80 -3.78
C ALA A 236 -9.34 4.91 -3.74
N LYS A 237 -9.83 4.69 -2.54
CA LYS A 237 -10.94 3.82 -2.19
C LYS A 237 -11.67 4.43 -0.99
N ASP A 238 -12.96 4.25 -0.87
CA ASP A 238 -13.73 4.81 0.24
C ASP A 238 -14.64 3.75 0.87
N GLY A 239 -14.96 3.94 2.13
CA GLY A 239 -15.70 2.94 2.89
C GLY A 239 -16.33 3.47 4.17
N LEU A 240 -17.19 2.63 4.75
CA LEU A 240 -17.85 2.84 6.02
C LEU A 240 -17.25 1.92 7.07
N PHE A 241 -17.26 2.37 8.33
CA PHE A 241 -16.74 1.61 9.45
C PHE A 241 -17.62 0.37 9.74
N PRO A 242 -17.04 -0.77 10.15
CA PRO A 242 -17.83 -1.96 10.47
C PRO A 242 -18.73 -1.72 11.68
N THR A 243 -19.98 -2.12 11.55
CA THR A 243 -20.98 -2.09 12.63
C THR A 243 -21.44 -3.49 13.05
N ASN A 244 -21.13 -4.49 12.23
CA ASN A 244 -21.30 -5.90 12.55
C ASN A 244 -19.94 -6.47 13.06
N PRO A 245 -19.86 -7.07 14.25
CA PRO A 245 -18.59 -7.58 14.78
C PRO A 245 -18.00 -8.76 13.99
N LYS A 246 -18.74 -9.32 13.06
CA LYS A 246 -18.33 -10.48 12.25
C LYS A 246 -17.93 -10.13 10.81
N GLU A 247 -18.16 -8.89 10.40
CA GLU A 247 -18.01 -8.47 9.01
C GLU A 247 -17.13 -7.22 8.91
N LEU A 248 -16.43 -7.07 7.81
CA LEU A 248 -15.73 -5.83 7.48
C LEU A 248 -16.75 -4.69 7.29
N GLY A 249 -16.26 -3.47 7.29
CA GLY A 249 -17.03 -2.31 6.83
C GLY A 249 -17.42 -2.45 5.35
N GLU A 250 -18.30 -1.57 4.91
CA GLU A 250 -18.83 -1.55 3.54
C GLU A 250 -17.99 -0.62 2.66
N GLU A 251 -17.48 -1.12 1.53
CA GLU A 251 -16.88 -0.30 0.49
C GLU A 251 -17.98 0.49 -0.24
N VAL A 252 -17.78 1.79 -0.40
CA VAL A 252 -18.69 2.70 -1.09
C VAL A 252 -17.93 3.54 -2.12
N PRO A 253 -18.61 4.13 -3.12
CA PRO A 253 -17.95 5.01 -4.08
C PRO A 253 -17.22 6.18 -3.40
N ILE A 254 -16.08 6.59 -3.96
CA ILE A 254 -15.25 7.68 -3.43
C ILE A 254 -16.07 8.95 -3.20
N GLY A 255 -15.92 9.53 -2.01
CA GLY A 255 -16.68 10.70 -1.54
C GLY A 255 -17.99 10.36 -0.86
N LYS A 256 -18.34 9.08 -0.72
CA LYS A 256 -19.53 8.60 0.01
C LYS A 256 -19.21 7.94 1.34
N GLY A 257 -17.94 7.68 1.61
CA GLY A 257 -17.46 7.04 2.83
C GLY A 257 -16.82 7.99 3.84
N LYS A 258 -15.85 7.46 4.56
CA LYS A 258 -15.18 8.12 5.69
C LYS A 258 -13.70 8.46 5.42
N ALA A 259 -13.15 8.18 4.23
CA ALA A 259 -11.76 8.47 3.89
C ALA A 259 -11.41 9.97 3.86
N ASN A 260 -12.40 10.83 3.66
CA ASN A 260 -12.26 12.29 3.71
C ASN A 260 -11.23 12.84 2.70
N PHE A 261 -11.38 12.50 1.43
CA PHE A 261 -10.49 12.94 0.34
C PHE A 261 -10.24 14.45 0.28
N PRO A 262 -11.21 15.34 0.62
CA PRO A 262 -10.97 16.77 0.69
C PRO A 262 -9.90 17.21 1.69
N LYS A 263 -9.64 16.41 2.74
CA LYS A 263 -8.52 16.61 3.69
C LYS A 263 -7.29 15.78 3.31
N LEU A 264 -7.51 14.57 2.84
CA LEU A 264 -6.45 13.60 2.53
C LEU A 264 -5.54 14.09 1.40
N ILE A 265 -6.11 14.55 0.28
CA ILE A 265 -5.35 14.98 -0.90
C ILE A 265 -4.45 16.17 -0.61
N PRO A 266 -4.91 17.29 0.02
CA PRO A 266 -4.02 18.37 0.44
C PRO A 266 -2.92 17.89 1.40
N ARG A 267 -3.25 17.01 2.36
CA ARG A 267 -2.27 16.49 3.31
C ARG A 267 -1.17 15.66 2.63
N LEU A 268 -1.52 14.81 1.67
CA LEU A 268 -0.53 14.09 0.84
C LEU A 268 0.38 15.07 0.08
N HIS A 269 -0.19 16.12 -0.47
CA HIS A 269 0.57 17.16 -1.19
C HIS A 269 1.55 17.90 -0.25
N GLU A 270 1.10 18.32 0.93
CA GLU A 270 1.94 18.96 1.97
C GLU A 270 3.11 18.06 2.39
N LEU A 271 2.91 16.75 2.44
CA LEU A 271 3.94 15.76 2.77
C LEU A 271 4.88 15.46 1.58
N GLY A 272 4.70 16.12 0.44
CA GLY A 272 5.54 15.93 -0.75
C GLY A 272 5.29 14.61 -1.49
N TYR A 273 4.13 13.98 -1.30
CA TYR A 273 3.76 12.80 -2.08
C TYR A 273 3.57 13.18 -3.57
N THR A 274 4.22 12.44 -4.46
CA THR A 274 4.18 12.68 -5.93
C THR A 274 3.73 11.44 -6.70
N GLY A 275 3.39 10.36 -6.01
CA GLY A 275 2.92 9.12 -6.61
C GLY A 275 1.51 9.24 -7.20
N PRO A 276 1.03 8.18 -7.85
CA PRO A 276 -0.30 8.15 -8.43
C PRO A 276 -1.39 8.00 -7.35
N LEU A 277 -2.56 8.60 -7.60
CA LEU A 277 -3.79 8.24 -6.93
C LEU A 277 -4.43 7.08 -7.71
N THR A 278 -4.24 5.86 -7.25
CA THR A 278 -4.69 4.65 -7.92
C THR A 278 -6.10 4.29 -7.46
N ILE A 279 -7.09 4.43 -8.34
CA ILE A 279 -8.47 4.07 -8.03
C ILE A 279 -8.57 2.55 -7.85
N GLU A 280 -9.17 2.15 -6.74
CA GLU A 280 -9.55 0.77 -6.46
C GLU A 280 -11.06 0.69 -6.18
N ARG A 281 -11.73 -0.22 -6.90
CA ARG A 281 -13.16 -0.49 -6.71
C ARG A 281 -13.39 -1.99 -6.79
N GLU A 282 -13.63 -2.64 -5.65
CA GLU A 282 -13.60 -4.12 -5.51
C GLU A 282 -14.91 -4.82 -5.89
N ILE A 283 -15.90 -4.08 -6.37
CA ILE A 283 -17.08 -4.69 -6.99
C ILE A 283 -16.78 -5.08 -8.45
N SER A 284 -17.72 -5.72 -9.09
CA SER A 284 -17.59 -6.13 -10.49
C SER A 284 -18.83 -5.75 -11.32
N GLY A 285 -18.67 -5.78 -12.64
CA GLY A 285 -19.77 -5.52 -13.58
C GLY A 285 -19.96 -4.06 -13.96
N PRO A 286 -21.13 -3.70 -14.55
CA PRO A 286 -21.38 -2.36 -15.09
C PRO A 286 -21.29 -1.25 -14.03
N GLN A 287 -21.66 -1.54 -12.78
CA GLN A 287 -21.60 -0.57 -11.69
C GLN A 287 -20.16 -0.17 -11.37
N GLN A 288 -19.22 -1.11 -11.36
CA GLN A 288 -17.80 -0.81 -11.17
C GLN A 288 -17.31 0.21 -12.21
N LEU A 289 -17.66 0.01 -13.48
CA LEU A 289 -17.25 0.90 -14.57
C LEU A 289 -17.82 2.30 -14.43
N ALA A 290 -19.08 2.41 -13.97
CA ALA A 290 -19.74 3.68 -13.70
C ALA A 290 -19.10 4.40 -12.52
N ASP A 291 -18.83 3.68 -11.43
CA ASP A 291 -18.20 4.23 -10.23
C ASP A 291 -16.80 4.76 -10.54
N ILE A 292 -15.93 3.98 -11.20
CA ILE A 292 -14.57 4.41 -11.56
C ILE A 292 -14.59 5.70 -12.40
N LYS A 293 -15.51 5.84 -13.36
CA LYS A 293 -15.64 7.09 -14.15
C LYS A 293 -16.00 8.28 -13.29
N MET A 294 -16.93 8.12 -12.37
CA MET A 294 -17.35 9.15 -11.43
C MET A 294 -16.22 9.52 -10.46
N GLU A 295 -15.55 8.52 -9.91
CA GLU A 295 -14.43 8.66 -8.97
C GLU A 295 -13.25 9.39 -9.60
N LYS A 296 -12.91 9.06 -10.86
CA LYS A 296 -11.91 9.79 -11.64
C LYS A 296 -12.23 11.29 -11.69
N VAL A 297 -13.44 11.65 -12.10
CA VAL A 297 -13.88 13.06 -12.18
C VAL A 297 -13.83 13.74 -10.81
N TYR A 298 -14.21 13.04 -9.75
CA TYR A 298 -14.17 13.57 -8.39
C TYR A 298 -12.73 13.86 -7.95
N LEU A 299 -11.82 12.90 -8.14
CA LEU A 299 -10.39 13.07 -7.80
C LEU A 299 -9.72 14.17 -8.62
N GLU A 300 -9.98 14.23 -9.93
CA GLU A 300 -9.47 15.31 -10.80
C GLU A 300 -9.87 16.70 -10.29
N LYS A 301 -11.13 16.86 -9.85
CA LYS A 301 -11.60 18.13 -9.25
C LYS A 301 -10.89 18.49 -7.94
N LEU A 302 -10.53 17.50 -7.13
CA LEU A 302 -9.79 17.75 -5.89
C LEU A 302 -8.33 18.10 -6.18
N VAL A 303 -7.69 17.37 -7.08
CA VAL A 303 -6.29 17.62 -7.48
C VAL A 303 -6.15 19.01 -8.14
N ALA A 304 -7.12 19.42 -8.95
CA ALA A 304 -7.12 20.74 -9.59
C ALA A 304 -7.18 21.92 -8.60
N LYS A 305 -7.55 21.70 -7.34
CA LYS A 305 -7.57 22.72 -6.29
C LYS A 305 -6.22 22.92 -5.58
N LEU A 306 -5.23 22.08 -5.87
CA LEU A 306 -3.90 22.14 -5.23
C LEU A 306 -2.96 23.13 -5.93
N GLY A 307 -3.25 23.56 -7.11
CA GLY A 307 -2.47 24.49 -7.89
C GLY A 307 -3.29 25.14 -8.93
#